data_1c78f65bc45c34e1f7aa050a68763852
#
_entry.id   1c78f65bc45c34e1f7aa050a68763852
#
_cell.length_a   1.000
_cell.length_b   1.000
_cell.length_c   1.000
_cell.angle_alpha   90.00
_cell.angle_beta   90.00
_cell.angle_gamma   90.00
#
_symmetry.space_group_name_H-M   'P 1'
#
loop_
_entity.id
_entity.type
_entity.pdbx_description
1 polymer ?
#
loop_
_entity_poly.entity_id
_entity_poly.type
_entity_poly.pdbx_seq_one_letter_code
_entity_poly.pdbx_strand_id
1 'polypeptide(L)'
;MIRAAIALFFAVLAVPAHAIDIQEVTSPGGIKAWLVQDDSIPFVAVEFAFKGGASLDPPGKRGAINLMAATLEEGAGTRDSVAFAQAVEDLGARFSFDADDDSLSVGMRALSENRDEAAALLADALTQPRFDDTAVERVRAQVQSIIRSEATDPQSIAAKEMSKQAWGDHPYATPINGTAESVASLTRQDLVAAKNRVLARDRVVVGAAGDITPEELGLLLDKVLGGLPEQGTAPLPEQADLQLTGGITVIDWDSPQTVVSFAGPGLPIDDPDYFAAYVANHILGGGGFSSRLMEEIREKRGLTYGVGTTLATGLYGQTWKGGMAGSNATTGQAVDLIKAEWDRMAQGVTDQELTDAKTYLTGEYPLRFDGNGKIAGILAGMQLIGFPIDYANTRNAKVEAVTADNVKRVAERLLDSDDLRFVLVGRPEGIAESGPAATN
;
A
#
# COMPACT_ATOMS: atom_id res chain seq x y z
N MET A 1 -2.76 -7.99 55.46
CA MET A 1 -1.79 -6.97 55.04
C MET A 1 -1.06 -7.33 53.75
N ILE A 2 -0.64 -8.58 53.51
CA ILE A 2 0.06 -9.02 52.29
C ILE A 2 -0.81 -8.90 51.01
N ARG A 3 -2.13 -9.17 51.11
CA ARG A 3 -3.05 -9.03 49.93
C ARG A 3 -3.29 -7.59 49.48
N ALA A 4 -3.21 -6.62 50.41
CA ALA A 4 -3.33 -5.19 50.07
C ALA A 4 -2.05 -4.64 49.44
N ALA A 5 -0.87 -5.15 49.79
CA ALA A 5 0.41 -4.77 49.19
C ALA A 5 0.56 -5.27 47.73
N ILE A 6 0.01 -6.47 47.44
CA ILE A 6 0.02 -7.04 46.09
C ILE A 6 -0.93 -6.24 45.15
N ALA A 7 -2.09 -5.82 45.63
CA ALA A 7 -3.02 -4.98 44.86
C ALA A 7 -2.44 -3.58 44.56
N LEU A 8 -1.66 -3.02 45.50
CA LEU A 8 -0.99 -1.74 45.28
C LEU A 8 0.18 -1.84 44.27
N PHE A 9 0.89 -2.98 44.22
CA PHE A 9 2.00 -3.22 43.31
C PHE A 9 1.51 -3.40 41.87
N PHE A 10 0.35 -3.99 41.63
CA PHE A 10 -0.26 -4.09 40.31
C PHE A 10 -0.87 -2.77 39.80
N ALA A 11 -1.31 -1.87 40.70
CA ALA A 11 -1.86 -0.58 40.30
C ALA A 11 -0.78 0.41 39.80
N VAL A 12 0.49 0.18 40.16
CA VAL A 12 1.62 1.08 39.72
C VAL A 12 2.19 0.69 38.34
N LEU A 13 1.82 -0.49 37.80
CA LEU A 13 2.30 -0.96 36.51
C LEU A 13 1.35 -0.67 35.32
N ALA A 14 0.24 0.02 35.54
CA ALA A 14 -0.55 0.59 34.46
C ALA A 14 0.17 1.87 33.95
N VAL A 15 1.25 1.69 33.20
CA VAL A 15 1.81 2.77 32.37
C VAL A 15 0.71 3.15 31.40
N PRO A 16 0.17 4.37 31.43
CA PRO A 16 -0.78 4.79 30.40
C PRO A 16 -0.10 4.60 29.05
N ALA A 17 -0.74 3.91 28.14
CA ALA A 17 -0.30 3.90 26.76
C ALA A 17 -0.20 5.38 26.33
N HIS A 18 1.00 5.90 26.14
CA HIS A 18 1.17 7.27 25.71
C HIS A 18 0.49 7.41 24.36
N ALA A 19 -0.53 8.26 24.28
CA ALA A 19 -1.08 8.69 23.02
C ALA A 19 0.08 9.28 22.20
N ILE A 20 0.18 8.89 20.94
CA ILE A 20 1.19 9.48 20.06
C ILE A 20 0.84 10.96 19.86
N ASP A 21 1.79 11.84 20.16
CA ASP A 21 1.61 13.31 20.03
C ASP A 21 1.97 13.72 18.60
N ILE A 22 0.93 13.96 17.78
CA ILE A 22 1.08 14.37 16.39
C ILE A 22 0.79 15.88 16.30
N GLN A 23 1.77 16.65 15.85
CA GLN A 23 1.68 18.10 15.68
C GLN A 23 1.45 18.46 14.21
N GLU A 24 0.50 19.35 13.93
CA GLU A 24 0.39 19.96 12.60
C GLU A 24 1.39 21.12 12.49
N VAL A 25 2.26 21.05 11.49
CA VAL A 25 3.26 22.06 11.17
C VAL A 25 2.88 22.72 9.86
N THR A 26 2.99 24.06 9.79
CA THR A 26 2.84 24.80 8.53
C THR A 26 4.12 25.59 8.28
N SER A 27 4.76 25.37 7.14
CA SER A 27 5.96 26.10 6.76
C SER A 27 5.69 27.59 6.49
N PRO A 28 6.68 28.47 6.49
CA PRO A 28 6.54 29.84 6.01
C PRO A 28 5.97 29.94 4.59
N GLY A 29 6.28 28.99 3.72
CA GLY A 29 5.75 28.86 2.34
C GLY A 29 4.35 28.24 2.26
N GLY A 30 3.71 27.91 3.40
CA GLY A 30 2.34 27.40 3.47
C GLY A 30 2.20 25.89 3.27
N ILE A 31 3.30 25.13 3.30
CA ILE A 31 3.30 23.67 3.16
C ILE A 31 2.96 23.05 4.52
N LYS A 32 1.99 22.13 4.54
CA LYS A 32 1.57 21.43 5.76
C LYS A 32 2.26 20.09 5.91
N ALA A 33 2.57 19.73 7.17
CA ALA A 33 3.11 18.42 7.55
C ALA A 33 2.57 17.99 8.91
N TRP A 34 2.60 16.68 9.17
CA TRP A 34 2.39 16.11 10.49
C TRP A 34 3.73 15.66 11.06
N LEU A 35 4.00 16.02 12.32
CA LEU A 35 5.26 15.75 13.03
C LEU A 35 5.00 14.96 14.31
N VAL A 36 5.82 13.91 14.51
CA VAL A 36 6.08 13.32 15.82
C VAL A 36 7.51 13.65 16.20
N GLN A 37 7.67 14.56 17.16
CA GLN A 37 9.00 14.97 17.64
C GLN A 37 9.55 13.93 18.63
N ASP A 38 10.76 13.43 18.34
CA ASP A 38 11.49 12.46 19.18
C ASP A 38 13.00 12.73 19.06
N ASP A 39 13.60 13.31 20.08
CA ASP A 39 15.01 13.65 20.18
C ASP A 39 15.89 12.56 20.81
N SER A 40 15.31 11.38 21.06
CA SER A 40 16.01 10.25 21.68
C SER A 40 17.16 9.71 20.83
N ILE A 41 17.06 9.84 19.51
CA ILE A 41 18.08 9.45 18.54
C ILE A 41 18.31 10.62 17.56
N PRO A 42 19.57 11.07 17.33
CA PRO A 42 19.86 12.26 16.53
C PRO A 42 19.71 12.01 15.02
N PHE A 43 18.49 11.67 14.59
CA PHE A 43 18.17 11.58 13.18
C PHE A 43 16.69 11.94 12.91
N VAL A 44 16.42 12.41 11.69
CA VAL A 44 15.10 12.74 11.21
C VAL A 44 14.70 11.83 10.05
N ALA A 45 13.43 11.45 10.01
CA ALA A 45 12.79 10.82 8.88
C ALA A 45 11.63 11.69 8.38
N VAL A 46 11.57 11.92 7.08
CA VAL A 46 10.49 12.65 6.42
C VAL A 46 9.99 11.84 5.24
N GLU A 47 8.68 11.71 5.13
CA GLU A 47 7.99 11.05 4.03
C GLU A 47 7.09 12.06 3.31
N PHE A 48 7.32 12.24 2.03
CA PHE A 48 6.53 13.07 1.12
C PHE A 48 5.73 12.14 0.22
N ALA A 49 4.40 12.15 0.33
CA ALA A 49 3.53 11.36 -0.53
C ALA A 49 2.76 12.27 -1.49
N PHE A 50 3.01 12.11 -2.79
CA PHE A 50 2.36 12.88 -3.85
C PHE A 50 1.22 12.08 -4.46
N LYS A 51 0.00 12.58 -4.39
CA LYS A 51 -1.22 11.92 -4.91
C LYS A 51 -1.15 11.72 -6.43
N GLY A 52 -1.65 10.56 -6.87
CA GLY A 52 -1.88 10.24 -8.28
C GLY A 52 -0.97 9.16 -8.84
N GLY A 53 0.24 8.98 -8.32
CA GLY A 53 1.14 7.88 -8.63
C GLY A 53 1.18 7.48 -10.11
N ALA A 54 1.38 6.20 -10.36
CA ALA A 54 1.42 5.65 -11.72
C ALA A 54 0.08 5.75 -12.47
N SER A 55 -1.04 5.98 -11.77
CA SER A 55 -2.34 6.22 -12.43
C SER A 55 -2.39 7.51 -13.24
N LEU A 56 -1.42 8.41 -13.10
CA LEU A 56 -1.27 9.61 -13.93
C LEU A 56 -0.56 9.36 -15.27
N ASP A 57 -0.07 8.14 -15.53
CA ASP A 57 0.53 7.81 -16.82
C ASP A 57 -0.53 7.83 -17.93
N PRO A 58 -0.31 8.53 -19.03
CA PRO A 58 -1.27 8.55 -20.14
C PRO A 58 -1.27 7.21 -20.89
N PRO A 59 -2.34 6.92 -21.64
CA PRO A 59 -2.40 5.75 -22.51
C PRO A 59 -1.15 5.63 -23.40
N GLY A 60 -0.58 4.42 -23.48
CA GLY A 60 0.63 4.11 -24.24
C GLY A 60 1.95 4.54 -23.59
N LYS A 61 1.91 5.22 -22.43
CA LYS A 61 3.09 5.63 -21.65
C LYS A 61 3.13 5.04 -20.25
N ARG A 62 2.38 3.98 -20.00
CA ARG A 62 2.36 3.30 -18.70
C ARG A 62 3.76 2.84 -18.33
N GLY A 63 4.15 3.04 -17.06
CA GLY A 63 5.52 2.85 -16.55
C GLY A 63 6.38 4.10 -16.56
N ALA A 64 5.89 5.25 -17.08
CA ALA A 64 6.68 6.48 -17.14
C ALA A 64 6.97 7.05 -15.75
N ILE A 65 5.98 7.08 -14.86
CA ILE A 65 6.17 7.57 -13.48
C ILE A 65 7.07 6.62 -12.69
N ASN A 66 6.89 5.32 -12.83
CA ASN A 66 7.77 4.36 -12.17
C ASN A 66 9.23 4.46 -12.66
N LEU A 67 9.45 4.53 -13.98
CA LEU A 67 10.79 4.72 -14.53
C LEU A 67 11.39 6.08 -14.13
N MET A 68 10.60 7.13 -14.10
CA MET A 68 11.00 8.46 -13.63
C MET A 68 11.42 8.40 -12.15
N ALA A 69 10.60 7.82 -11.27
CA ALA A 69 10.88 7.68 -9.85
C ALA A 69 12.21 6.93 -9.61
N ALA A 70 12.40 5.78 -10.24
CA ALA A 70 13.62 4.99 -10.17
C ALA A 70 14.87 5.68 -10.77
N THR A 71 14.68 6.80 -11.48
CA THR A 71 15.79 7.57 -12.07
C THR A 71 16.11 8.86 -11.29
N LEU A 72 15.32 9.22 -10.27
CA LEU A 72 15.56 10.47 -9.49
C LEU A 72 16.87 10.42 -8.70
N GLU A 73 17.31 9.25 -8.27
CA GLU A 73 18.60 9.08 -7.56
C GLU A 73 19.82 8.95 -8.50
N GLU A 74 19.60 8.99 -9.81
CA GLU A 74 20.61 8.78 -10.82
C GLU A 74 21.31 10.08 -11.28
N GLY A 75 21.29 11.08 -10.43
CA GLY A 75 21.96 12.36 -10.63
C GLY A 75 21.01 13.56 -10.68
N ALA A 76 21.45 14.67 -10.11
CA ALA A 76 20.69 15.90 -10.01
C ALA A 76 21.59 17.13 -10.08
N GLY A 77 21.10 18.22 -10.62
CA GLY A 77 21.83 19.47 -10.78
C GLY A 77 23.14 19.26 -11.57
N THR A 78 24.28 19.53 -10.93
CA THR A 78 25.60 19.34 -11.54
C THR A 78 26.22 17.95 -11.27
N ARG A 79 25.59 17.12 -10.42
CA ARG A 79 26.09 15.80 -10.01
C ARG A 79 25.51 14.72 -10.93
N ASP A 80 26.38 13.92 -11.53
CA ASP A 80 26.00 12.67 -12.19
C ASP A 80 25.62 11.60 -11.15
N SER A 81 25.26 10.39 -11.60
CA SER A 81 24.79 9.33 -10.69
C SER A 81 25.84 8.92 -9.64
N VAL A 82 27.11 8.89 -10.00
CA VAL A 82 28.20 8.54 -9.08
C VAL A 82 28.43 9.64 -8.05
N ALA A 83 28.53 10.88 -8.50
CA ALA A 83 28.72 12.03 -7.61
C ALA A 83 27.50 12.29 -6.72
N PHE A 84 26.28 11.99 -7.20
CA PHE A 84 25.06 12.09 -6.40
C PHE A 84 25.04 11.01 -5.31
N ALA A 85 25.27 9.75 -5.66
CA ALA A 85 25.31 8.65 -4.70
C ALA A 85 26.40 8.87 -3.63
N GLN A 86 27.60 9.34 -4.03
CA GLN A 86 28.66 9.68 -3.09
C GLN A 86 28.25 10.81 -2.13
N ALA A 87 27.58 11.85 -2.63
CA ALA A 87 27.10 12.94 -1.79
C ALA A 87 26.04 12.48 -0.77
N VAL A 88 25.16 11.55 -1.12
CA VAL A 88 24.20 10.94 -0.20
C VAL A 88 24.92 10.12 0.87
N GLU A 89 25.92 9.32 0.47
CA GLU A 89 26.73 8.50 1.39
C GLU A 89 27.55 9.35 2.35
N ASP A 90 28.21 10.40 1.87
CA ASP A 90 29.02 11.33 2.69
C ASP A 90 28.22 12.01 3.80
N LEU A 91 26.91 12.23 3.56
CA LEU A 91 25.97 12.80 4.53
C LEU A 91 25.40 11.74 5.49
N GLY A 92 25.67 10.45 5.29
CA GLY A 92 24.97 9.38 6.01
C GLY A 92 23.47 9.43 5.81
N ALA A 93 23.02 10.00 4.69
CA ALA A 93 21.63 10.12 4.35
C ALA A 93 21.12 8.91 3.55
N ARG A 94 19.81 8.75 3.50
CA ARG A 94 19.15 7.77 2.63
C ARG A 94 17.90 8.39 2.02
N PHE A 95 17.78 8.27 0.72
CA PHE A 95 16.56 8.60 -0.02
C PHE A 95 15.90 7.34 -0.54
N SER A 96 14.59 7.41 -0.77
CA SER A 96 13.80 6.42 -1.48
C SER A 96 12.77 7.11 -2.37
N PHE A 97 12.44 6.49 -3.51
CA PHE A 97 11.49 7.02 -4.49
C PHE A 97 10.66 5.85 -5.02
N ASP A 98 9.46 5.71 -4.47
CA ASP A 98 8.60 4.56 -4.71
C ASP A 98 7.27 5.01 -5.34
N ALA A 99 6.96 4.49 -6.54
CA ALA A 99 5.68 4.72 -7.19
C ALA A 99 4.74 3.55 -6.93
N ASP A 100 3.51 3.85 -6.53
CA ASP A 100 2.37 2.95 -6.59
C ASP A 100 1.28 3.52 -7.50
N ASP A 101 0.11 2.89 -7.57
CA ASP A 101 -0.98 3.40 -8.41
C ASP A 101 -1.49 4.75 -7.93
N ASP A 102 -1.54 4.99 -6.62
CA ASP A 102 -2.22 6.12 -5.99
C ASP A 102 -1.28 7.26 -5.60
N SER A 103 0.01 6.96 -5.45
CA SER A 103 0.99 7.92 -4.97
C SER A 103 2.39 7.70 -5.53
N LEU A 104 3.19 8.76 -5.45
CA LEU A 104 4.64 8.70 -5.47
C LEU A 104 5.15 9.06 -4.09
N SER A 105 5.77 8.11 -3.41
CA SER A 105 6.40 8.30 -2.11
C SER A 105 7.86 8.67 -2.27
N VAL A 106 8.29 9.69 -1.53
CA VAL A 106 9.68 10.15 -1.45
C VAL A 106 10.10 10.19 0.00
N GLY A 107 10.98 9.27 0.39
CA GLY A 107 11.51 9.18 1.74
C GLY A 107 12.86 9.88 1.87
N MET A 108 13.07 10.57 2.99
CA MET A 108 14.36 11.10 3.42
C MET A 108 14.66 10.66 4.85
N ARG A 109 15.86 10.11 5.06
CA ARG A 109 16.42 9.88 6.39
C ARG A 109 17.80 10.49 6.45
N ALA A 110 18.09 11.28 7.50
CA ALA A 110 19.38 11.93 7.67
C ALA A 110 19.69 12.10 9.16
N LEU A 111 20.97 12.13 9.50
CA LEU A 111 21.41 12.58 10.82
C LEU A 111 21.03 14.05 11.03
N SER A 112 20.67 14.41 12.25
CA SER A 112 20.23 15.79 12.58
C SER A 112 21.25 16.84 12.16
N GLU A 113 22.56 16.56 12.30
CA GLU A 113 23.66 17.45 11.93
C GLU A 113 23.79 17.67 10.41
N ASN A 114 23.37 16.69 9.58
CA ASN A 114 23.49 16.71 8.10
C ASN A 114 22.14 16.97 7.41
N ARG A 115 21.08 17.20 8.20
CA ARG A 115 19.68 17.30 7.72
C ARG A 115 19.52 18.36 6.63
N ASP A 116 20.12 19.53 6.80
CA ASP A 116 19.94 20.66 5.89
C ASP A 116 20.62 20.45 4.55
N GLU A 117 21.78 19.82 4.54
CA GLU A 117 22.51 19.43 3.33
C GLU A 117 21.79 18.28 2.61
N ALA A 118 21.28 17.30 3.35
CA ALA A 118 20.46 16.23 2.79
C ALA A 118 19.17 16.77 2.15
N ALA A 119 18.49 17.72 2.81
CA ALA A 119 17.31 18.37 2.26
C ALA A 119 17.62 19.16 0.97
N ALA A 120 18.77 19.82 0.89
CA ALA A 120 19.21 20.51 -0.34
C ALA A 120 19.48 19.52 -1.48
N LEU A 121 20.10 18.38 -1.18
CA LEU A 121 20.40 17.34 -2.17
C LEU A 121 19.10 16.67 -2.67
N LEU A 122 18.13 16.43 -1.78
CA LEU A 122 16.80 15.94 -2.16
C LEU A 122 16.04 16.96 -3.01
N ALA A 123 16.10 18.26 -2.67
CA ALA A 123 15.51 19.32 -3.48
C ALA A 123 16.05 19.33 -4.92
N ASP A 124 17.38 19.14 -5.08
CA ASP A 124 18.00 19.00 -6.41
C ASP A 124 17.43 17.79 -7.17
N ALA A 125 17.29 16.63 -6.50
CA ALA A 125 16.73 15.42 -7.12
C ALA A 125 15.29 15.62 -7.61
N LEU A 126 14.45 16.31 -6.83
CA LEU A 126 13.05 16.55 -7.19
C LEU A 126 12.87 17.64 -8.24
N THR A 127 13.69 18.71 -8.19
CA THR A 127 13.50 19.88 -9.05
C THR A 127 14.35 19.84 -10.34
N GLN A 128 15.57 19.30 -10.26
CA GLN A 128 16.58 19.31 -11.31
C GLN A 128 17.17 17.90 -11.60
N PRO A 129 16.35 16.83 -11.72
CA PRO A 129 16.88 15.51 -12.07
C PRO A 129 17.50 15.58 -13.46
N ARG A 130 18.64 14.91 -13.63
CA ARG A 130 19.41 14.98 -14.89
C ARG A 130 18.79 14.13 -15.99
N PHE A 131 18.28 12.95 -15.63
CA PHE A 131 17.81 11.96 -16.60
C PHE A 131 18.82 11.74 -17.74
N ASP A 132 20.09 11.52 -17.38
CA ASP A 132 21.16 11.24 -18.33
C ASP A 132 20.86 9.93 -19.08
N ASP A 133 21.07 9.90 -20.39
CA ASP A 133 20.68 8.77 -21.24
C ASP A 133 21.25 7.44 -20.74
N THR A 134 22.51 7.41 -20.27
CA THR A 134 23.14 6.20 -19.73
C THR A 134 22.46 5.69 -18.45
N ALA A 135 22.03 6.57 -17.58
CA ALA A 135 21.30 6.23 -16.35
C ALA A 135 19.89 5.74 -16.68
N VAL A 136 19.18 6.46 -17.54
CA VAL A 136 17.82 6.08 -17.99
C VAL A 136 17.84 4.70 -18.64
N GLU A 137 18.81 4.41 -19.55
CA GLU A 137 18.89 3.11 -20.21
C GLU A 137 19.23 1.97 -19.24
N ARG A 138 20.08 2.22 -18.24
CA ARG A 138 20.37 1.23 -17.21
C ARG A 138 19.14 0.91 -16.36
N VAL A 139 18.42 1.91 -15.87
CA VAL A 139 17.18 1.73 -15.09
C VAL A 139 16.08 1.11 -15.96
N ARG A 140 15.93 1.53 -17.22
CA ARG A 140 15.02 0.90 -18.19
C ARG A 140 15.29 -0.60 -18.32
N ALA A 141 16.56 -0.99 -18.47
CA ALA A 141 16.92 -2.40 -18.58
C ALA A 141 16.55 -3.20 -17.31
N GLN A 142 16.65 -2.59 -16.12
CA GLN A 142 16.20 -3.19 -14.86
C GLN A 142 14.68 -3.36 -14.84
N VAL A 143 13.90 -2.32 -15.16
CA VAL A 143 12.43 -2.38 -15.24
C VAL A 143 11.98 -3.43 -16.26
N GLN A 144 12.59 -3.48 -17.43
CA GLN A 144 12.29 -4.52 -18.43
C GLN A 144 12.64 -5.93 -17.94
N SER A 145 13.69 -6.07 -17.12
CA SER A 145 14.01 -7.37 -16.50
C SER A 145 12.94 -7.80 -15.50
N ILE A 146 12.42 -6.87 -14.72
CA ILE A 146 11.27 -7.10 -13.81
C ILE A 146 10.04 -7.53 -14.62
N ILE A 147 9.67 -6.79 -15.66
CA ILE A 147 8.53 -7.12 -16.54
C ILE A 147 8.67 -8.53 -17.15
N ARG A 148 9.87 -8.92 -17.59
CA ARG A 148 10.10 -10.28 -18.09
C ARG A 148 9.96 -11.34 -17.01
N SER A 149 10.40 -11.08 -15.79
CA SER A 149 10.21 -11.97 -14.65
C SER A 149 8.73 -12.15 -14.30
N GLU A 150 7.99 -11.03 -14.24
CA GLU A 150 6.54 -11.02 -13.96
C GLU A 150 5.75 -11.79 -15.04
N ALA A 151 6.18 -11.72 -16.30
CA ALA A 151 5.53 -12.44 -17.40
C ALA A 151 5.65 -13.98 -17.30
N THR A 152 6.55 -14.50 -16.46
CA THR A 152 6.75 -15.93 -16.22
C THR A 152 6.43 -16.35 -14.78
N ASP A 153 5.93 -15.43 -13.95
CA ASP A 153 5.51 -15.71 -12.59
C ASP A 153 3.98 -15.88 -12.50
N PRO A 154 3.48 -17.07 -12.13
CA PRO A 154 2.04 -17.33 -12.05
C PRO A 154 1.27 -16.36 -11.14
N GLN A 155 1.89 -15.86 -10.06
CA GLN A 155 1.23 -14.90 -9.16
C GLN A 155 1.05 -13.53 -9.85
N SER A 156 2.06 -13.07 -10.54
CA SER A 156 2.01 -11.82 -11.32
C SER A 156 1.03 -11.92 -12.48
N ILE A 157 0.98 -13.05 -13.17
CA ILE A 157 0.01 -13.34 -14.23
C ILE A 157 -1.42 -13.30 -13.69
N ALA A 158 -1.68 -13.97 -12.55
CA ALA A 158 -2.99 -13.98 -11.92
C ALA A 158 -3.42 -12.55 -11.46
N ALA A 159 -2.52 -11.81 -10.83
CA ALA A 159 -2.78 -10.45 -10.37
C ALA A 159 -3.06 -9.49 -11.54
N LYS A 160 -2.30 -9.57 -12.62
CA LYS A 160 -2.48 -8.75 -13.81
C LYS A 160 -3.83 -9.03 -14.48
N GLU A 161 -4.20 -10.29 -14.65
CA GLU A 161 -5.49 -10.66 -15.25
C GLU A 161 -6.65 -10.24 -14.33
N MET A 162 -6.53 -10.42 -13.01
CA MET A 162 -7.53 -9.94 -12.05
C MET A 162 -7.70 -8.42 -12.14
N SER A 163 -6.61 -7.64 -12.16
CA SER A 163 -6.69 -6.19 -12.29
C SER A 163 -7.32 -5.75 -13.61
N LYS A 164 -6.98 -6.40 -14.72
CA LYS A 164 -7.60 -6.15 -16.03
C LYS A 164 -9.11 -6.36 -15.98
N GLN A 165 -9.57 -7.46 -15.38
CA GLN A 165 -11.00 -7.78 -15.26
C GLN A 165 -11.72 -6.87 -14.27
N ALA A 166 -11.05 -6.46 -13.19
CA ALA A 166 -11.63 -5.62 -12.16
C ALA A 166 -11.84 -4.16 -12.62
N TRP A 167 -10.93 -3.62 -13.42
CA TRP A 167 -10.84 -2.18 -13.63
C TRP A 167 -11.00 -1.72 -15.09
N GLY A 168 -11.06 -2.65 -16.07
CA GLY A 168 -11.31 -2.34 -17.48
C GLY A 168 -10.34 -1.30 -18.06
N ASP A 169 -10.84 -0.13 -18.40
CA ASP A 169 -10.04 0.97 -18.97
C ASP A 169 -9.43 1.90 -17.92
N HIS A 170 -9.74 1.72 -16.62
CA HIS A 170 -9.14 2.52 -15.57
C HIS A 170 -7.63 2.20 -15.43
N PRO A 171 -6.75 3.18 -15.07
CA PRO A 171 -5.32 2.94 -14.89
C PRO A 171 -4.96 1.75 -13.99
N TYR A 172 -5.77 1.41 -13.00
CA TYR A 172 -5.58 0.23 -12.13
C TYR A 172 -5.58 -1.12 -12.87
N ALA A 173 -6.09 -1.17 -14.10
CA ALA A 173 -6.07 -2.37 -14.93
C ALA A 173 -4.68 -2.73 -15.47
N THR A 174 -3.72 -1.81 -15.38
CA THR A 174 -2.39 -1.98 -15.98
C THR A 174 -1.28 -1.96 -14.92
N PRO A 175 -0.24 -2.82 -15.05
CA PRO A 175 0.86 -2.84 -14.09
C PRO A 175 1.58 -1.49 -13.96
N ILE A 176 2.04 -1.17 -12.76
CA ILE A 176 2.83 0.04 -12.45
C ILE A 176 4.11 0.11 -13.30
N ASN A 177 4.75 -1.05 -13.53
CA ASN A 177 5.94 -1.17 -14.37
C ASN A 177 5.66 -0.90 -15.85
N GLY A 178 4.39 -0.81 -16.27
CA GLY A 178 4.00 -0.74 -17.67
C GLY A 178 4.12 -2.08 -18.40
N THR A 179 4.27 -2.01 -19.72
CA THR A 179 4.55 -3.16 -20.60
C THR A 179 5.94 -3.05 -21.21
N ALA A 180 6.46 -4.16 -21.75
CA ALA A 180 7.75 -4.15 -22.43
C ALA A 180 7.79 -3.09 -23.56
N GLU A 181 6.68 -2.97 -24.30
CA GLU A 181 6.54 -2.02 -25.43
C GLU A 181 6.43 -0.58 -24.92
N SER A 182 5.58 -0.32 -23.91
CA SER A 182 5.42 1.05 -23.38
C SER A 182 6.75 1.55 -22.81
N VAL A 183 7.43 0.76 -21.96
CA VAL A 183 8.71 1.13 -21.34
C VAL A 183 9.82 1.31 -22.36
N ALA A 184 9.88 0.45 -23.41
CA ALA A 184 10.85 0.61 -24.50
C ALA A 184 10.67 1.92 -25.29
N SER A 185 9.44 2.43 -25.38
CA SER A 185 9.09 3.65 -26.10
C SER A 185 9.28 4.95 -25.32
N LEU A 186 9.53 4.88 -24.00
CA LEU A 186 9.68 6.06 -23.16
C LEU A 186 10.94 6.83 -23.52
N THR A 187 10.83 8.13 -23.58
CA THR A 187 11.94 9.05 -23.86
C THR A 187 12.26 9.87 -22.60
N ARG A 188 13.41 10.55 -22.59
CA ARG A 188 13.73 11.53 -21.56
C ARG A 188 12.63 12.60 -21.38
N GLN A 189 11.99 13.02 -22.49
CA GLN A 189 10.88 13.97 -22.43
C GLN A 189 9.65 13.39 -21.73
N ASP A 190 9.38 12.10 -21.89
CA ASP A 190 8.29 11.42 -21.18
C ASP A 190 8.57 11.39 -19.66
N LEU A 191 9.81 11.19 -19.22
CA LEU A 191 10.19 11.25 -17.80
C LEU A 191 10.04 12.66 -17.22
N VAL A 192 10.43 13.71 -17.97
CA VAL A 192 10.19 15.10 -17.56
C VAL A 192 8.68 15.38 -17.46
N ALA A 193 7.89 14.89 -18.42
CA ALA A 193 6.44 15.04 -18.37
C ALA A 193 5.82 14.27 -17.19
N ALA A 194 6.29 13.05 -16.89
CA ALA A 194 5.86 12.25 -15.74
C ALA A 194 6.15 12.99 -14.42
N LYS A 195 7.38 13.52 -14.27
CA LYS A 195 7.77 14.37 -13.14
C LYS A 195 6.77 15.52 -12.94
N ASN A 196 6.46 16.27 -13.98
CA ASN A 196 5.58 17.43 -13.89
C ASN A 196 4.10 17.08 -13.65
N ARG A 197 3.70 15.82 -13.90
CA ARG A 197 2.36 15.34 -13.55
C ARG A 197 2.20 15.10 -12.07
N VAL A 198 3.21 14.53 -11.42
CA VAL A 198 3.08 14.05 -10.04
C VAL A 198 3.76 14.93 -9.02
N LEU A 199 4.97 15.48 -9.29
CA LEU A 199 5.72 16.30 -8.35
C LEU A 199 5.22 17.75 -8.38
N ALA A 200 4.16 18.02 -7.59
CA ALA A 200 3.58 19.34 -7.45
C ALA A 200 3.07 19.57 -6.01
N ARG A 201 3.05 20.83 -5.57
CA ARG A 201 2.70 21.21 -4.19
C ARG A 201 1.23 20.97 -3.84
N ASP A 202 0.32 21.00 -4.83
CA ASP A 202 -1.11 20.71 -4.65
C ASP A 202 -1.42 19.24 -4.36
N ARG A 203 -0.43 18.36 -4.47
CA ARG A 203 -0.60 16.90 -4.35
C ARG A 203 0.13 16.28 -3.17
N VAL A 204 1.03 17.03 -2.54
CA VAL A 204 1.90 16.49 -1.50
C VAL A 204 1.23 16.54 -0.14
N VAL A 205 1.38 15.46 0.60
CA VAL A 205 1.19 15.38 2.06
C VAL A 205 2.50 14.93 2.68
N VAL A 206 2.78 15.38 3.91
CA VAL A 206 4.09 15.14 4.54
C VAL A 206 3.92 14.60 5.95
N GLY A 207 4.60 13.50 6.23
CA GLY A 207 4.81 12.97 7.57
C GLY A 207 6.28 13.10 7.98
N ALA A 208 6.55 13.52 9.19
CA ALA A 208 7.90 13.62 9.74
C ALA A 208 7.96 13.03 11.14
N ALA A 209 9.10 12.44 11.48
CA ALA A 209 9.37 12.00 12.85
C ALA A 209 10.86 12.08 13.16
N GLY A 210 11.20 12.39 14.41
CA GLY A 210 12.57 12.39 14.91
C GLY A 210 13.02 13.69 15.51
N ASP A 211 14.34 13.87 15.54
CA ASP A 211 15.03 15.00 16.15
C ASP A 211 14.98 16.23 15.22
N ILE A 212 13.81 16.86 15.21
CA ILE A 212 13.53 18.08 14.44
C ILE A 212 12.43 18.89 15.14
N THR A 213 12.61 20.19 15.28
CA THR A 213 11.56 21.08 15.81
C THR A 213 10.55 21.46 14.71
N PRO A 214 9.34 21.92 15.08
CA PRO A 214 8.35 22.41 14.11
C PRO A 214 8.88 23.52 13.20
N GLU A 215 9.67 24.44 13.75
CA GLU A 215 10.28 25.55 13.02
C GLU A 215 11.31 25.06 11.99
N GLU A 216 12.17 24.14 12.40
CA GLU A 216 13.19 23.53 11.52
C GLU A 216 12.53 22.70 10.41
N LEU A 217 11.48 21.94 10.76
CA LEU A 217 10.72 21.21 9.76
C LEU A 217 10.09 22.16 8.73
N GLY A 218 9.51 23.28 9.18
CA GLY A 218 8.95 24.30 8.28
C GLY A 218 9.99 24.79 7.26
N LEU A 219 11.21 25.10 7.69
CA LEU A 219 12.30 25.54 6.81
C LEU A 219 12.76 24.41 5.86
N LEU A 220 12.81 23.18 6.34
CA LEU A 220 13.13 21.99 5.52
C LEU A 220 12.10 21.78 4.42
N LEU A 221 10.81 21.89 4.75
CA LEU A 221 9.72 21.75 3.76
C LEU A 221 9.84 22.77 2.64
N ASP A 222 10.07 24.06 2.98
CA ASP A 222 10.25 25.10 1.97
C ASP A 222 11.50 24.88 1.12
N LYS A 223 12.57 24.36 1.70
CA LYS A 223 13.78 24.00 0.97
C LYS A 223 13.55 22.88 -0.03
N VAL A 224 12.88 21.78 0.38
CA VAL A 224 12.68 20.60 -0.45
C VAL A 224 11.61 20.83 -1.52
N LEU A 225 10.49 21.45 -1.16
CA LEU A 225 9.30 21.53 -1.99
C LEU A 225 9.10 22.88 -2.66
N GLY A 226 9.76 23.94 -2.16
CA GLY A 226 9.55 25.31 -2.65
C GLY A 226 9.87 25.52 -4.13
N GLY A 227 10.77 24.70 -4.70
CA GLY A 227 11.11 24.72 -6.13
C GLY A 227 10.16 23.92 -7.03
N LEU A 228 9.20 23.18 -6.46
CA LEU A 228 8.20 22.43 -7.24
C LEU A 228 7.08 23.34 -7.75
N PRO A 229 6.44 23.00 -8.88
CA PRO A 229 5.28 23.72 -9.38
C PRO A 229 4.14 23.71 -8.36
N GLU A 230 3.29 24.73 -8.40
CA GLU A 230 2.11 24.81 -7.52
C GLU A 230 1.09 23.72 -7.84
N GLN A 231 0.93 23.39 -9.12
CA GLN A 231 -0.06 22.43 -9.60
C GLN A 231 0.55 21.41 -10.54
N GLY A 232 0.10 20.16 -10.40
CA GLY A 232 0.44 19.10 -11.34
C GLY A 232 -0.23 19.30 -12.71
N THR A 233 0.42 18.83 -13.77
CA THR A 233 -0.02 19.07 -15.16
C THR A 233 -1.13 18.16 -15.67
N ALA A 234 -1.57 17.18 -14.87
CA ALA A 234 -2.70 16.28 -15.20
C ALA A 234 -3.73 16.28 -14.06
N PRO A 235 -5.03 16.09 -14.32
CA PRO A 235 -6.00 15.87 -13.25
C PRO A 235 -5.70 14.57 -12.50
N LEU A 236 -6.14 14.47 -11.24
CA LEU A 236 -6.14 13.21 -10.52
C LEU A 236 -7.13 12.24 -11.18
N PRO A 237 -6.91 10.89 -11.06
CA PRO A 237 -7.83 9.91 -11.61
C PRO A 237 -9.25 10.06 -11.03
N GLU A 238 -10.24 9.68 -11.82
CA GLU A 238 -11.62 9.53 -11.36
C GLU A 238 -11.77 8.22 -10.58
N GLN A 239 -12.90 8.07 -9.85
CA GLN A 239 -13.22 6.81 -9.17
C GLN A 239 -13.43 5.71 -10.21
N ALA A 240 -12.85 4.55 -9.95
CA ALA A 240 -12.97 3.35 -10.78
C ALA A 240 -14.24 2.60 -10.42
N ASP A 241 -15.04 2.26 -11.43
CA ASP A 241 -16.15 1.33 -11.27
C ASP A 241 -15.63 -0.11 -11.31
N LEU A 242 -15.92 -0.88 -10.25
CA LEU A 242 -15.55 -2.29 -10.22
C LEU A 242 -16.39 -3.07 -11.26
N GLN A 243 -15.69 -3.73 -12.18
CA GLN A 243 -16.32 -4.48 -13.29
C GLN A 243 -16.36 -5.99 -13.06
N LEU A 244 -15.91 -6.45 -11.88
CA LEU A 244 -15.93 -7.88 -11.58
C LEU A 244 -17.37 -8.39 -11.55
N THR A 245 -17.54 -9.51 -12.24
CA THR A 245 -18.69 -10.39 -12.13
C THR A 245 -18.20 -11.76 -11.68
N GLY A 246 -19.00 -12.50 -10.97
CA GLY A 246 -18.63 -13.84 -10.49
C GLY A 246 -18.15 -14.79 -11.60
N GLY A 247 -17.47 -15.82 -11.21
CA GLY A 247 -17.00 -16.84 -12.14
C GLY A 247 -15.48 -17.13 -12.05
N ILE A 248 -15.02 -18.00 -12.95
CA ILE A 248 -13.65 -18.55 -12.93
C ILE A 248 -13.01 -18.37 -14.30
N THR A 249 -11.84 -17.76 -14.33
CA THR A 249 -10.92 -17.76 -15.49
C THR A 249 -9.76 -18.70 -15.20
N VAL A 250 -9.43 -19.59 -16.14
CA VAL A 250 -8.27 -20.47 -16.05
C VAL A 250 -7.24 -20.08 -17.10
N ILE A 251 -6.01 -19.82 -16.67
CA ILE A 251 -4.87 -19.58 -17.54
C ILE A 251 -4.01 -20.85 -17.48
N ASP A 252 -3.92 -21.56 -18.62
CA ASP A 252 -3.12 -22.80 -18.71
C ASP A 252 -1.64 -22.47 -18.47
N TRP A 253 -1.09 -23.08 -17.43
CA TRP A 253 0.30 -22.92 -17.04
C TRP A 253 0.90 -24.25 -16.59
N ASP A 254 2.03 -24.62 -17.16
CA ASP A 254 2.67 -25.89 -16.86
C ASP A 254 3.43 -25.84 -15.52
N SER A 255 2.68 -26.08 -14.45
CA SER A 255 3.17 -26.07 -13.07
C SER A 255 2.48 -27.18 -12.28
N PRO A 256 3.15 -27.82 -11.31
CA PRO A 256 2.51 -28.79 -10.41
C PRO A 256 1.51 -28.14 -9.43
N GLN A 257 1.52 -26.83 -9.31
CA GLN A 257 0.62 -26.06 -8.46
C GLN A 257 -0.17 -25.05 -9.29
N THR A 258 -1.41 -24.82 -8.89
CA THR A 258 -2.24 -23.72 -9.39
C THR A 258 -2.19 -22.55 -8.39
N VAL A 259 -1.87 -21.37 -8.90
CA VAL A 259 -2.08 -20.11 -8.18
C VAL A 259 -3.52 -19.68 -8.34
N VAL A 260 -4.17 -19.34 -7.25
CA VAL A 260 -5.56 -18.86 -7.18
C VAL A 260 -5.55 -17.43 -6.67
N SER A 261 -6.00 -16.51 -7.47
CA SER A 261 -6.37 -15.13 -7.06
C SER A 261 -7.88 -15.02 -7.09
N PHE A 262 -8.47 -14.39 -6.08
CA PHE A 262 -9.91 -14.14 -6.05
C PHE A 262 -10.20 -12.74 -5.51
N ALA A 263 -11.28 -12.15 -6.00
CA ALA A 263 -11.69 -10.82 -5.58
C ALA A 263 -13.21 -10.62 -5.76
N GLY A 264 -13.76 -9.75 -4.93
CA GLY A 264 -15.12 -9.28 -4.97
C GLY A 264 -15.21 -7.81 -4.57
N PRO A 265 -16.45 -7.28 -4.38
CA PRO A 265 -16.67 -5.90 -3.98
C PRO A 265 -15.95 -5.55 -2.68
N GLY A 266 -15.31 -4.40 -2.63
CA GLY A 266 -14.76 -3.77 -1.44
C GLY A 266 -15.58 -2.54 -1.02
N LEU A 267 -15.03 -1.76 -0.10
CA LEU A 267 -15.63 -0.50 0.33
C LEU A 267 -14.55 0.54 0.61
N PRO A 268 -14.86 1.83 0.44
CA PRO A 268 -13.94 2.89 0.72
C PRO A 268 -13.69 3.03 2.24
N ILE A 269 -12.58 3.65 2.59
CA ILE A 269 -12.12 3.71 3.99
C ILE A 269 -12.97 4.66 4.86
N ASP A 270 -13.70 5.57 4.25
CA ASP A 270 -14.67 6.48 4.88
C ASP A 270 -16.10 5.91 4.97
N ASP A 271 -16.32 4.69 4.44
CA ASP A 271 -17.60 3.99 4.60
C ASP A 271 -17.90 3.73 6.09
N PRO A 272 -19.13 3.99 6.56
CA PRO A 272 -19.51 3.73 7.95
C PRO A 272 -19.26 2.29 8.41
N ASP A 273 -19.29 1.33 7.49
CA ASP A 273 -19.05 -0.09 7.75
C ASP A 273 -17.58 -0.51 7.62
N TYR A 274 -16.65 0.41 7.34
CA TYR A 274 -15.24 0.08 7.12
C TYR A 274 -14.64 -0.74 8.27
N PHE A 275 -14.82 -0.33 9.52
CA PHE A 275 -14.26 -1.06 10.67
C PHE A 275 -14.92 -2.42 10.88
N ALA A 276 -16.20 -2.55 10.55
CA ALA A 276 -16.87 -3.86 10.56
C ALA A 276 -16.29 -4.80 9.50
N ALA A 277 -16.05 -4.31 8.27
CA ALA A 277 -15.40 -5.05 7.21
C ALA A 277 -13.93 -5.37 7.55
N TYR A 278 -13.23 -4.45 8.20
CA TYR A 278 -11.85 -4.65 8.64
C TYR A 278 -11.72 -5.79 9.67
N VAL A 279 -12.63 -5.83 10.65
CA VAL A 279 -12.72 -6.94 11.63
C VAL A 279 -13.15 -8.24 10.93
N ALA A 280 -14.16 -8.17 10.05
CA ALA A 280 -14.60 -9.33 9.27
C ALA A 280 -13.47 -9.91 8.41
N ASN A 281 -12.69 -9.06 7.74
CA ASN A 281 -11.53 -9.49 6.97
C ASN A 281 -10.48 -10.19 7.85
N HIS A 282 -10.21 -9.67 9.04
CA HIS A 282 -9.29 -10.32 9.97
C HIS A 282 -9.74 -11.74 10.32
N ILE A 283 -11.02 -11.93 10.64
CA ILE A 283 -11.59 -13.23 10.97
C ILE A 283 -11.61 -14.17 9.75
N LEU A 284 -11.96 -13.66 8.56
CA LEU A 284 -12.08 -14.47 7.34
C LEU A 284 -10.72 -15.00 6.85
N GLY A 285 -9.75 -14.11 6.62
CA GLY A 285 -8.47 -14.49 6.00
C GLY A 285 -7.30 -13.57 6.35
N GLY A 286 -7.54 -12.38 6.95
CA GLY A 286 -6.50 -11.40 7.28
C GLY A 286 -5.75 -11.70 8.57
N GLY A 287 -6.26 -12.55 9.45
CA GLY A 287 -5.68 -12.89 10.75
C GLY A 287 -4.60 -13.97 10.72
N GLY A 288 -4.05 -14.30 9.56
CA GLY A 288 -3.04 -15.33 9.42
C GLY A 288 -3.56 -16.69 9.91
N PHE A 289 -2.79 -17.41 10.73
CA PHE A 289 -3.12 -18.75 11.21
C PHE A 289 -4.44 -18.85 12.00
N SER A 290 -4.90 -17.78 12.59
CA SER A 290 -6.15 -17.76 13.37
C SER A 290 -7.39 -17.47 12.51
N SER A 291 -7.24 -17.26 11.20
CA SER A 291 -8.37 -16.97 10.31
C SER A 291 -9.11 -18.24 9.86
N ARG A 292 -10.40 -18.09 9.54
CA ARG A 292 -11.25 -19.19 9.07
C ARG A 292 -10.69 -19.91 7.83
N LEU A 293 -10.22 -19.16 6.85
CA LEU A 293 -9.63 -19.74 5.63
C LEU A 293 -8.39 -20.57 5.93
N MET A 294 -7.50 -20.08 6.79
CA MET A 294 -6.32 -20.84 7.18
C MET A 294 -6.69 -22.12 7.96
N GLU A 295 -7.64 -22.03 8.87
CA GLU A 295 -8.12 -23.19 9.64
C GLU A 295 -8.73 -24.24 8.71
N GLU A 296 -9.65 -23.84 7.80
CA GLU A 296 -10.40 -24.77 6.99
C GLU A 296 -9.57 -25.38 5.85
N ILE A 297 -8.74 -24.57 5.18
CA ILE A 297 -8.04 -25.01 3.97
C ILE A 297 -6.67 -25.57 4.30
N ARG A 298 -5.92 -24.94 5.23
CA ARG A 298 -4.58 -25.36 5.59
C ARG A 298 -4.56 -26.33 6.75
N GLU A 299 -5.07 -25.94 7.94
CA GLU A 299 -4.88 -26.74 9.16
C GLU A 299 -5.68 -28.04 9.13
N LYS A 300 -6.95 -28.00 8.71
CA LYS A 300 -7.82 -29.17 8.70
C LYS A 300 -7.58 -30.10 7.50
N ARG A 301 -7.14 -29.56 6.34
CA ARG A 301 -7.12 -30.32 5.09
C ARG A 301 -5.78 -30.36 4.37
N GLY A 302 -4.83 -29.48 4.72
CA GLY A 302 -3.50 -29.46 4.11
C GLY A 302 -3.48 -29.10 2.62
N LEU A 303 -4.46 -28.33 2.12
CA LEU A 303 -4.62 -28.07 0.68
C LEU A 303 -3.68 -26.95 0.19
N THR A 304 -3.12 -26.15 1.08
CA THR A 304 -2.21 -25.04 0.79
C THR A 304 -1.23 -24.81 1.94
N TYR A 305 -0.13 -24.11 1.65
CA TYR A 305 0.76 -23.58 2.70
C TYR A 305 0.24 -22.26 3.29
N GLY A 306 -0.62 -21.56 2.57
CA GLY A 306 -1.20 -20.31 3.04
C GLY A 306 -2.33 -19.83 2.15
N VAL A 307 -3.35 -19.27 2.76
CA VAL A 307 -4.47 -18.59 2.12
C VAL A 307 -4.80 -17.35 2.94
N GLY A 308 -5.14 -16.26 2.29
CA GLY A 308 -5.47 -15.04 3.01
C GLY A 308 -6.32 -14.09 2.21
N THR A 309 -6.88 -13.09 2.91
CA THR A 309 -7.65 -12.00 2.31
C THR A 309 -7.19 -10.64 2.80
N THR A 310 -7.48 -9.62 2.01
CA THR A 310 -7.20 -8.23 2.33
C THR A 310 -8.29 -7.32 1.79
N LEU A 311 -8.64 -6.28 2.55
CA LEU A 311 -9.40 -5.14 2.03
C LEU A 311 -8.42 -4.20 1.33
N ALA A 312 -8.48 -4.15 0.01
CA ALA A 312 -7.70 -3.24 -0.79
C ALA A 312 -8.50 -1.94 -0.98
N THR A 313 -8.09 -0.92 -0.23
CA THR A 313 -8.75 0.39 -0.16
C THR A 313 -7.92 1.43 -0.92
N GLY A 314 -7.77 1.24 -2.25
CA GLY A 314 -7.14 2.24 -3.10
C GLY A 314 -7.94 3.55 -3.11
N LEU A 315 -7.27 4.67 -3.42
CA LEU A 315 -7.92 5.98 -3.43
C LEU A 315 -9.05 6.07 -4.47
N TYR A 316 -8.91 5.33 -5.56
CA TYR A 316 -9.83 5.41 -6.70
C TYR A 316 -10.62 4.12 -6.95
N GLY A 317 -10.39 3.03 -6.20
CA GLY A 317 -11.12 1.79 -6.37
C GLY A 317 -10.86 0.80 -5.24
N GLN A 318 -11.85 0.04 -4.85
CA GLN A 318 -11.80 -0.82 -3.69
C GLN A 318 -12.22 -2.24 -4.04
N THR A 319 -11.49 -3.23 -3.51
CA THR A 319 -11.82 -4.65 -3.62
C THR A 319 -11.57 -5.37 -2.31
N TRP A 320 -12.30 -6.45 -2.08
CA TRP A 320 -11.94 -7.45 -1.09
C TRP A 320 -11.32 -8.62 -1.85
N LYS A 321 -10.03 -8.82 -1.71
CA LYS A 321 -9.27 -9.78 -2.49
C LYS A 321 -8.53 -10.78 -1.63
N GLY A 322 -8.20 -11.91 -2.22
CA GLY A 322 -7.40 -12.93 -1.58
C GLY A 322 -6.66 -13.82 -2.57
N GLY A 323 -5.90 -14.76 -2.03
CA GLY A 323 -5.14 -15.67 -2.85
C GLY A 323 -4.56 -16.84 -2.07
N MET A 324 -4.20 -17.89 -2.84
CA MET A 324 -3.47 -19.07 -2.38
C MET A 324 -2.71 -19.73 -3.52
N ALA A 325 -1.88 -20.70 -3.19
CA ALA A 325 -1.37 -21.67 -4.14
C ALA A 325 -1.56 -23.09 -3.59
N GLY A 326 -1.99 -24.03 -4.44
CA GLY A 326 -2.24 -25.40 -4.05
C GLY A 326 -1.95 -26.39 -5.18
N SER A 327 -1.99 -27.71 -4.91
CA SER A 327 -1.80 -28.71 -5.95
C SER A 327 -2.94 -28.66 -6.98
N ASN A 328 -2.63 -28.96 -8.25
CA ASN A 328 -3.64 -29.00 -9.30
C ASN A 328 -4.83 -29.90 -8.95
N ALA A 329 -4.56 -31.05 -8.31
CA ALA A 329 -5.57 -32.04 -7.96
C ALA A 329 -6.55 -31.58 -6.85
N THR A 330 -6.14 -30.62 -6.00
CA THR A 330 -6.94 -30.22 -4.84
C THR A 330 -7.45 -28.77 -4.93
N THR A 331 -7.07 -28.03 -5.96
CA THR A 331 -7.47 -26.62 -6.15
C THR A 331 -8.98 -26.46 -6.22
N GLY A 332 -9.71 -27.39 -6.86
CA GLY A 332 -11.19 -27.34 -6.91
C GLY A 332 -11.82 -27.34 -5.53
N GLN A 333 -11.39 -28.28 -4.68
CA GLN A 333 -11.85 -28.32 -3.29
C GLN A 333 -11.53 -27.04 -2.50
N ALA A 334 -10.36 -26.47 -2.73
CA ALA A 334 -9.98 -25.23 -2.06
C ALA A 334 -10.85 -24.03 -2.51
N VAL A 335 -11.17 -23.91 -3.80
CA VAL A 335 -12.09 -22.90 -4.34
C VAL A 335 -13.48 -23.04 -3.72
N ASP A 336 -14.02 -24.26 -3.62
CA ASP A 336 -15.32 -24.51 -2.98
C ASP A 336 -15.32 -24.11 -1.51
N LEU A 337 -14.22 -24.37 -0.79
CA LEU A 337 -14.07 -23.97 0.61
C LEU A 337 -13.95 -22.45 0.78
N ILE A 338 -13.25 -21.77 -0.12
CA ILE A 338 -13.19 -20.28 -0.12
C ILE A 338 -14.61 -19.72 -0.26
N LYS A 339 -15.39 -20.21 -1.23
CA LYS A 339 -16.78 -19.81 -1.42
C LYS A 339 -17.64 -20.07 -0.19
N ALA A 340 -17.53 -21.27 0.39
CA ALA A 340 -18.30 -21.66 1.57
C ALA A 340 -17.97 -20.77 2.78
N GLU A 341 -16.69 -20.41 3.01
CA GLU A 341 -16.30 -19.52 4.10
C GLU A 341 -16.72 -18.07 3.83
N TRP A 342 -16.72 -17.64 2.56
CA TRP A 342 -17.22 -16.33 2.14
C TRP A 342 -18.71 -16.18 2.51
N ASP A 343 -19.54 -17.15 2.13
CA ASP A 343 -20.96 -17.18 2.46
C ASP A 343 -21.21 -17.36 3.97
N ARG A 344 -20.35 -18.12 4.66
CA ARG A 344 -20.47 -18.31 6.11
C ARG A 344 -20.27 -17.01 6.91
N MET A 345 -19.48 -16.05 6.37
CA MET A 345 -19.36 -14.75 7.02
C MET A 345 -20.68 -13.98 7.08
N ALA A 346 -21.54 -14.10 6.07
CA ALA A 346 -22.86 -13.50 6.06
C ALA A 346 -23.82 -14.10 7.11
N GLN A 347 -23.50 -15.29 7.64
CA GLN A 347 -24.24 -15.88 8.76
C GLN A 347 -23.83 -15.30 10.12
N GLY A 348 -22.73 -14.53 10.16
CA GLY A 348 -22.17 -13.86 11.33
C GLY A 348 -20.91 -14.52 11.88
N VAL A 349 -20.47 -14.02 13.01
CA VAL A 349 -19.28 -14.47 13.75
C VAL A 349 -19.66 -14.84 15.17
N THR A 350 -18.88 -15.70 15.79
CA THR A 350 -19.03 -16.02 17.22
C THR A 350 -18.49 -14.90 18.10
N ASP A 351 -18.94 -14.81 19.34
CA ASP A 351 -18.42 -13.86 20.34
C ASP A 351 -16.91 -14.04 20.56
N GLN A 352 -16.43 -15.28 20.49
CA GLN A 352 -15.02 -15.59 20.66
C GLN A 352 -14.19 -15.05 19.48
N GLU A 353 -14.60 -15.32 18.23
CA GLU A 353 -13.92 -14.79 17.02
C GLU A 353 -13.84 -13.26 17.04
N LEU A 354 -14.97 -12.61 17.42
CA LEU A 354 -15.01 -11.15 17.54
C LEU A 354 -14.07 -10.62 18.63
N THR A 355 -14.06 -11.26 19.79
CA THR A 355 -13.21 -10.88 20.92
C THR A 355 -11.73 -11.03 20.57
N ASP A 356 -11.35 -12.17 19.99
CA ASP A 356 -9.97 -12.46 19.60
C ASP A 356 -9.47 -11.49 18.53
N ALA A 357 -10.30 -11.23 17.50
CA ALA A 357 -9.98 -10.28 16.45
C ALA A 357 -9.77 -8.86 16.99
N LYS A 358 -10.66 -8.37 17.87
CA LYS A 358 -10.50 -7.06 18.51
C LYS A 358 -9.25 -6.99 19.36
N THR A 359 -9.01 -8.00 20.21
CA THR A 359 -7.83 -8.07 21.07
C THR A 359 -6.54 -7.99 20.24
N TYR A 360 -6.48 -8.74 19.15
CA TYR A 360 -5.32 -8.71 18.27
C TYR A 360 -5.17 -7.34 17.59
N LEU A 361 -6.22 -6.85 16.92
CA LEU A 361 -6.19 -5.63 16.13
C LEU A 361 -5.91 -4.38 16.95
N THR A 362 -6.36 -4.33 18.20
CA THR A 362 -6.09 -3.19 19.09
C THR A 362 -4.74 -3.31 19.77
N GLY A 363 -4.29 -4.54 20.06
CA GLY A 363 -2.99 -4.79 20.69
C GLY A 363 -1.80 -4.61 19.75
N GLU A 364 -1.94 -4.97 18.46
CA GLU A 364 -0.87 -4.85 17.50
C GLU A 364 -0.67 -3.41 16.96
N TYR A 365 -1.74 -2.58 16.96
CA TYR A 365 -1.72 -1.28 16.33
C TYR A 365 -0.68 -0.31 16.91
N PRO A 366 -0.51 -0.17 18.24
CA PRO A 366 0.54 0.70 18.79
C PRO A 366 1.96 0.25 18.40
N LEU A 367 2.18 -1.04 18.16
CA LEU A 367 3.48 -1.58 17.77
C LEU A 367 3.91 -1.17 16.35
N ARG A 368 2.99 -0.63 15.56
CA ARG A 368 3.30 -0.09 14.21
C ARG A 368 4.13 1.19 14.30
N PHE A 369 4.01 1.95 15.39
CA PHE A 369 4.71 3.21 15.60
C PHE A 369 6.11 2.97 16.23
N ASP A 370 6.87 2.07 15.63
CA ASP A 370 8.23 1.71 16.05
C ASP A 370 9.25 2.23 15.05
N GLY A 371 9.95 3.30 15.44
CA GLY A 371 11.02 3.97 14.68
C GLY A 371 10.54 5.07 13.72
N ASN A 372 11.34 6.14 13.66
CA ASN A 372 10.99 7.41 12.99
C ASN A 372 10.55 7.23 11.53
N GLY A 373 11.21 6.35 10.77
CA GLY A 373 10.85 6.11 9.36
C GLY A 373 9.47 5.50 9.18
N LYS A 374 9.06 4.56 10.07
CA LYS A 374 7.71 3.99 10.02
C LYS A 374 6.66 5.02 10.45
N ILE A 375 6.97 5.79 11.48
CA ILE A 375 6.08 6.86 11.97
C ILE A 375 5.84 7.88 10.86
N ALA A 376 6.90 8.40 10.23
CA ALA A 376 6.79 9.35 9.12
C ALA A 376 5.90 8.80 7.97
N GLY A 377 6.13 7.54 7.57
CA GLY A 377 5.32 6.87 6.55
C GLY A 377 3.85 6.71 6.95
N ILE A 378 3.57 6.33 8.21
CA ILE A 378 2.19 6.24 8.73
C ILE A 378 1.50 7.60 8.69
N LEU A 379 2.19 8.67 9.12
CA LEU A 379 1.63 10.03 9.12
C LEU A 379 1.32 10.53 7.70
N ALA A 380 2.21 10.27 6.73
CA ALA A 380 1.97 10.59 5.33
C ALA A 380 0.81 9.75 4.76
N GLY A 381 0.78 8.45 5.03
CA GLY A 381 -0.29 7.55 4.60
C GLY A 381 -1.66 7.95 5.16
N MET A 382 -1.76 8.31 6.44
CA MET A 382 -3.00 8.80 7.05
C MET A 382 -3.53 10.04 6.35
N GLN A 383 -2.66 11.01 6.04
CA GLN A 383 -3.03 12.22 5.30
C GLN A 383 -3.44 11.92 3.85
N LEU A 384 -2.72 10.99 3.19
CA LEU A 384 -2.99 10.58 1.80
C LEU A 384 -4.42 10.08 1.62
N ILE A 385 -4.90 9.27 2.57
CA ILE A 385 -6.24 8.69 2.57
C ILE A 385 -7.29 9.55 3.30
N GLY A 386 -6.90 10.73 3.81
CA GLY A 386 -7.83 11.71 4.38
C GLY A 386 -8.24 11.44 5.82
N PHE A 387 -7.48 10.67 6.59
CA PHE A 387 -7.74 10.49 8.02
C PHE A 387 -7.47 11.78 8.82
N PRO A 388 -8.23 12.04 9.89
CA PRO A 388 -7.95 13.16 10.79
C PRO A 388 -6.69 12.89 11.62
N ILE A 389 -6.06 13.95 12.12
CA ILE A 389 -4.79 13.86 12.86
C ILE A 389 -4.88 13.02 14.13
N ASP A 390 -6.04 12.96 14.77
CA ASP A 390 -6.30 12.17 15.97
C ASP A 390 -6.61 10.70 15.69
N TYR A 391 -6.62 10.29 14.40
CA TYR A 391 -6.96 8.92 14.02
C TYR A 391 -6.08 7.87 14.70
N ALA A 392 -4.77 8.12 14.81
CA ALA A 392 -3.85 7.19 15.47
C ALA A 392 -4.29 6.87 16.91
N ASN A 393 -4.85 7.84 17.64
CA ASN A 393 -5.32 7.71 19.00
C ASN A 393 -6.77 7.22 19.12
N THR A 394 -7.60 7.40 18.08
CA THR A 394 -9.05 7.08 18.11
C THR A 394 -9.39 5.77 17.39
N ARG A 395 -8.50 5.23 16.54
CA ARG A 395 -8.72 4.04 15.72
C ARG A 395 -9.10 2.81 16.56
N ASN A 396 -8.43 2.56 17.67
CA ASN A 396 -8.72 1.41 18.52
C ASN A 396 -10.12 1.46 19.12
N ALA A 397 -10.62 2.64 19.51
CA ALA A 397 -11.99 2.79 19.97
C ALA A 397 -13.02 2.44 18.86
N LYS A 398 -12.72 2.74 17.61
CA LYS A 398 -13.58 2.36 16.46
C LYS A 398 -13.61 0.85 16.23
N VAL A 399 -12.48 0.15 16.41
CA VAL A 399 -12.43 -1.32 16.36
C VAL A 399 -13.21 -1.94 17.54
N GLU A 400 -13.02 -1.41 18.75
CA GLU A 400 -13.74 -1.89 19.94
C GLU A 400 -15.27 -1.70 19.84
N ALA A 401 -15.73 -0.68 19.15
CA ALA A 401 -17.14 -0.40 18.93
C ALA A 401 -17.83 -1.38 17.96
N VAL A 402 -17.08 -2.16 17.16
CA VAL A 402 -17.65 -3.12 16.21
C VAL A 402 -18.42 -4.21 16.98
N THR A 403 -19.64 -4.52 16.56
CA THR A 403 -20.48 -5.59 17.10
C THR A 403 -20.61 -6.77 16.11
N ALA A 404 -21.04 -7.93 16.58
CA ALA A 404 -21.34 -9.08 15.72
C ALA A 404 -22.41 -8.73 14.65
N ASP A 405 -23.40 -7.92 15.00
CA ASP A 405 -24.42 -7.44 14.05
C ASP A 405 -23.82 -6.51 12.98
N ASN A 406 -22.81 -5.68 13.34
CA ASN A 406 -22.11 -4.87 12.33
C ASN A 406 -21.35 -5.75 11.34
N VAL A 407 -20.61 -6.76 11.85
CA VAL A 407 -19.89 -7.73 11.02
C VAL A 407 -20.85 -8.49 10.10
N LYS A 408 -21.95 -8.99 10.64
CA LYS A 408 -22.97 -9.69 9.86
C LYS A 408 -23.55 -8.80 8.75
N ARG A 409 -23.96 -7.58 9.08
CA ARG A 409 -24.53 -6.62 8.12
C ARG A 409 -23.58 -6.31 6.96
N VAL A 410 -22.31 -6.04 7.24
CA VAL A 410 -21.34 -5.75 6.17
C VAL A 410 -21.02 -6.98 5.34
N ALA A 411 -20.97 -8.16 5.96
CA ALA A 411 -20.80 -9.42 5.25
C ALA A 411 -21.98 -9.73 4.32
N GLU A 412 -23.22 -9.57 4.78
CA GLU A 412 -24.43 -9.70 3.94
C GLU A 412 -24.45 -8.71 2.78
N ARG A 413 -23.82 -7.54 2.94
CA ARG A 413 -23.73 -6.50 1.89
C ARG A 413 -22.68 -6.80 0.82
N LEU A 414 -21.55 -7.40 1.20
CA LEU A 414 -20.34 -7.46 0.35
C LEU A 414 -19.89 -8.89 0.01
N LEU A 415 -20.30 -9.89 0.81
CA LEU A 415 -19.76 -11.23 0.70
C LEU A 415 -20.79 -12.21 0.15
N ASP A 416 -21.04 -12.11 -1.14
CA ASP A 416 -21.76 -13.12 -1.93
C ASP A 416 -20.73 -13.92 -2.75
N SER A 417 -20.73 -15.24 -2.58
CA SER A 417 -19.77 -16.09 -3.29
C SER A 417 -20.06 -16.16 -4.81
N ASP A 418 -21.28 -15.83 -5.23
CA ASP A 418 -21.64 -15.76 -6.64
C ASP A 418 -21.01 -14.53 -7.32
N ASP A 419 -20.68 -13.48 -6.56
CA ASP A 419 -19.97 -12.28 -7.04
C ASP A 419 -18.45 -12.44 -7.04
N LEU A 420 -17.91 -13.51 -6.44
CA LEU A 420 -16.48 -13.75 -6.42
C LEU A 420 -15.94 -14.11 -7.81
N ARG A 421 -15.01 -13.31 -8.28
CA ARG A 421 -14.20 -13.63 -9.44
C ARG A 421 -12.94 -14.38 -9.02
N PHE A 422 -12.66 -15.50 -9.70
CA PHE A 422 -11.43 -16.27 -9.56
C PHE A 422 -10.60 -16.20 -10.83
N VAL A 423 -9.29 -16.03 -10.67
CA VAL A 423 -8.29 -16.20 -11.72
C VAL A 423 -7.31 -17.28 -11.24
N LEU A 424 -7.26 -18.37 -11.99
CA LEU A 424 -6.45 -19.54 -11.71
C LEU A 424 -5.34 -19.65 -12.76
N VAL A 425 -4.08 -19.72 -12.34
CA VAL A 425 -2.94 -19.93 -13.24
C VAL A 425 -2.29 -21.27 -12.90
N GLY A 426 -2.50 -22.25 -13.79
CA GLY A 426 -2.10 -23.64 -13.59
C GLY A 426 -2.93 -24.58 -14.43
N ARG A 427 -2.99 -25.86 -14.00
CA ARG A 427 -3.82 -26.90 -14.60
C ARG A 427 -4.71 -27.57 -13.56
N PRO A 428 -5.66 -26.79 -12.94
CA PRO A 428 -6.51 -27.33 -11.88
C PRO A 428 -7.41 -28.45 -12.41
N GLU A 429 -7.49 -29.57 -11.68
CA GLU A 429 -8.35 -30.67 -12.04
C GLU A 429 -9.81 -30.40 -11.62
N GLY A 430 -10.76 -30.77 -12.49
CA GLY A 430 -12.19 -30.72 -12.19
C GLY A 430 -12.79 -29.30 -12.14
N ILE A 431 -12.06 -28.27 -12.53
CA ILE A 431 -12.56 -26.90 -12.65
C ILE A 431 -12.83 -26.59 -14.12
N ALA A 432 -14.02 -26.08 -14.40
CA ALA A 432 -14.36 -25.50 -15.69
C ALA A 432 -14.41 -23.96 -15.60
N GLU A 433 -13.99 -23.29 -16.66
CA GLU A 433 -14.20 -21.86 -16.82
C GLU A 433 -15.68 -21.50 -16.73
N SER A 434 -16.00 -20.39 -16.08
CA SER A 434 -17.36 -19.87 -15.94
C SER A 434 -17.37 -18.35 -15.86
N GLY A 435 -18.50 -17.76 -16.26
CA GLY A 435 -18.66 -16.31 -16.34
C GLY A 435 -18.28 -15.73 -17.71
N PRO A 436 -18.29 -14.39 -17.89
CA PRO A 436 -17.96 -13.78 -19.16
C PRO A 436 -16.53 -14.16 -19.58
N ALA A 437 -16.36 -14.54 -20.85
CA ALA A 437 -15.06 -14.87 -21.41
C ALA A 437 -14.10 -13.68 -21.27
N ALA A 438 -12.84 -13.96 -20.96
CA ALA A 438 -11.81 -12.95 -21.00
C ALA A 438 -11.81 -12.29 -22.38
N THR A 439 -12.04 -10.98 -22.45
CA THR A 439 -11.89 -10.25 -23.71
C THR A 439 -10.40 -10.17 -24.03
N ASN A 440 -10.02 -10.83 -25.15
CA ASN A 440 -8.65 -10.81 -25.68
C ASN A 440 -8.19 -9.41 -26.06
#